data_707f497efe46a8660974cec59b3da3dd
#
_entry.id   707f497efe46a8660974cec59b3da3dd
#
_cell.length_a   1.000
_cell.length_b   1.000
_cell.length_c   1.000
_cell.angle_alpha   90.00
_cell.angle_beta   90.00
_cell.angle_gamma   90.00
#
_symmetry.space_group_name_H-M   'P 1'
#
loop_
_entity.id
_entity.type
_entity.pdbx_description
1 polymer ?
#
loop_
_entity_poly.entity_id
_entity_poly.type
_entity_poly.pdbx_seq_one_letter_code
_entity_poly.pdbx_strand_id
1 'polypeptide(L)'
;MEKNIYHCPLCNYRGELLSFRGRPYAQCPNCLSLERHRFQYQILQKVLHDKNTKLMHALHFAPEPGLKAFFNHRFAKYVTADIAMSDVDINIDIQALPFADETFDFVFASHVLEHIPDDHKALFEIRRILKPQGMAILPVPIVVASTIEYPEPDPLQDNHVRAPGLDYYERYADYFSSCQFYSSEEVDAECQPFVYIGENYSHPLRVDECQMKDIIPVCYR
;
A
#
# COMPACT_ATOMS: atom_id res chain seq x y z
N MET A 1 -11.29 -22.31 24.21
CA MET A 1 -11.34 -21.26 23.17
C MET A 1 -10.78 -21.88 21.90
N GLU A 2 -11.57 -21.92 20.85
CA GLU A 2 -11.05 -22.35 19.54
C GLU A 2 -9.98 -21.36 19.10
N LYS A 3 -8.86 -21.88 18.63
CA LYS A 3 -7.76 -21.06 18.11
C LYS A 3 -8.12 -20.59 16.69
N ASN A 4 -8.09 -19.30 16.45
CA ASN A 4 -8.25 -18.78 15.09
C ASN A 4 -7.03 -19.15 14.25
N ILE A 5 -7.24 -19.99 13.23
CA ILE A 5 -6.20 -20.40 12.29
C ILE A 5 -6.35 -19.56 11.03
N TYR A 6 -5.32 -18.80 10.73
CA TYR A 6 -5.26 -17.94 9.54
C TYR A 6 -4.24 -18.47 8.53
N HIS A 7 -4.35 -18.02 7.29
CA HIS A 7 -3.42 -18.31 6.21
C HIS A 7 -2.67 -17.04 5.78
N CYS A 8 -1.34 -17.05 5.85
CA CYS A 8 -0.53 -15.98 5.29
C CYS A 8 -0.19 -16.27 3.83
N PRO A 9 -0.77 -15.56 2.85
CA PRO A 9 -0.57 -15.87 1.44
C PRO A 9 0.83 -15.50 0.92
N LEU A 10 1.59 -14.66 1.66
CA LEU A 10 2.95 -14.29 1.28
C LEU A 10 3.96 -15.41 1.52
N CYS A 11 3.76 -16.24 2.56
CA CYS A 11 4.73 -17.27 2.95
C CYS A 11 4.12 -18.65 3.19
N ASN A 12 2.83 -18.82 2.91
CA ASN A 12 2.05 -20.06 3.11
C ASN A 12 1.99 -20.56 4.58
N TYR A 13 2.29 -19.69 5.56
CA TYR A 13 2.10 -20.03 6.96
C TYR A 13 0.60 -20.24 7.25
N ARG A 14 0.30 -21.29 8.04
CA ARG A 14 -1.04 -21.55 8.59
C ARG A 14 -0.96 -21.67 10.09
N GLY A 15 -1.71 -20.86 10.82
CA GLY A 15 -1.70 -20.84 12.29
C GLY A 15 -2.16 -19.53 12.87
N GLU A 16 -1.92 -19.35 14.17
CA GLU A 16 -2.23 -18.10 14.87
C GLU A 16 -1.30 -16.97 14.42
N LEU A 17 -1.86 -15.79 14.22
CA LEU A 17 -1.08 -14.58 13.97
C LEU A 17 -0.77 -13.86 15.30
N LEU A 18 0.36 -13.18 15.35
CA LEU A 18 0.82 -12.43 16.53
C LEU A 18 0.12 -11.08 16.63
N SER A 19 0.09 -10.53 17.85
CA SER A 19 -0.27 -9.13 18.06
C SER A 19 0.86 -8.20 17.61
N PHE A 20 0.49 -7.04 17.07
CA PHE A 20 1.43 -6.00 16.67
C PHE A 20 0.91 -4.62 17.06
N ARG A 21 1.69 -3.84 17.83
CA ARG A 21 1.30 -2.50 18.34
C ARG A 21 -0.12 -2.50 18.97
N GLY A 22 -0.45 -3.51 19.77
CA GLY A 22 -1.74 -3.65 20.45
C GLY A 22 -2.88 -4.23 19.59
N ARG A 23 -2.69 -4.44 18.31
CA ARG A 23 -3.69 -5.08 17.43
C ARG A 23 -3.52 -6.60 17.45
N PRO A 24 -4.56 -7.38 17.80
CA PRO A 24 -4.52 -8.84 17.73
C PRO A 24 -4.52 -9.33 16.29
N TYR A 25 -4.02 -10.52 16.05
CA TYR A 25 -4.00 -11.21 14.74
C TYR A 25 -3.36 -10.39 13.60
N ALA A 26 -2.46 -9.48 13.93
CA ALA A 26 -1.88 -8.53 12.99
C ALA A 26 -0.72 -9.12 12.20
N GLN A 27 0.25 -9.76 12.86
CA GLN A 27 1.54 -10.10 12.29
C GLN A 27 1.73 -11.60 12.08
N CYS A 28 2.17 -11.97 10.89
CA CYS A 28 2.59 -13.34 10.59
C CYS A 28 3.89 -13.69 11.34
N PRO A 29 3.96 -14.76 12.14
CA PRO A 29 5.18 -15.11 12.87
C PRO A 29 6.32 -15.58 11.95
N ASN A 30 6.02 -16.01 10.72
CA ASN A 30 7.01 -16.54 9.80
C ASN A 30 7.66 -15.45 8.92
N CYS A 31 6.86 -14.57 8.30
CA CYS A 31 7.40 -13.55 7.37
C CYS A 31 7.20 -12.10 7.85
N LEU A 32 6.65 -11.93 9.05
CA LEU A 32 6.39 -10.64 9.70
C LEU A 32 5.42 -9.71 8.93
N SER A 33 4.74 -10.22 7.89
CA SER A 33 3.73 -9.45 7.16
C SER A 33 2.57 -9.06 8.06
N LEU A 34 2.06 -7.86 7.87
CA LEU A 34 0.88 -7.32 8.54
C LEU A 34 -0.38 -7.52 7.69
N GLU A 35 -1.53 -7.14 8.25
CA GLU A 35 -2.85 -7.20 7.62
C GLU A 35 -2.83 -6.57 6.23
N ARG A 36 -2.34 -5.32 6.13
CA ARG A 36 -2.24 -4.58 4.88
C ARG A 36 -1.39 -5.28 3.83
N HIS A 37 -0.28 -5.94 4.23
CA HIS A 37 0.60 -6.65 3.28
C HIS A 37 -0.10 -7.89 2.71
N ARG A 38 -0.89 -8.61 3.52
CA ARG A 38 -1.68 -9.76 3.06
C ARG A 38 -2.79 -9.33 2.13
N PHE A 39 -3.45 -8.21 2.41
CA PHE A 39 -4.45 -7.60 1.53
C PHE A 39 -3.82 -7.14 0.21
N GLN A 40 -2.76 -6.34 0.28
CA GLN A 40 -2.01 -5.87 -0.89
C GLN A 40 -1.54 -7.03 -1.78
N TYR A 41 -1.02 -8.09 -1.18
CA TYR A 41 -0.60 -9.28 -1.92
C TYR A 41 -1.74 -9.90 -2.74
N GLN A 42 -2.94 -10.05 -2.16
CA GLN A 42 -4.09 -10.59 -2.86
C GLN A 42 -4.54 -9.69 -4.02
N ILE A 43 -4.55 -8.38 -3.81
CA ILE A 43 -4.86 -7.43 -4.89
C ILE A 43 -3.79 -7.46 -5.98
N LEU A 44 -2.51 -7.50 -5.62
CA LEU A 44 -1.41 -7.64 -6.58
C LEU A 44 -1.54 -8.92 -7.41
N GLN A 45 -1.90 -10.05 -6.80
CA GLN A 45 -2.18 -11.28 -7.53
C GLN A 45 -3.33 -11.10 -8.54
N LYS A 46 -4.42 -10.45 -8.11
CA LYS A 46 -5.60 -10.19 -8.94
C LYS A 46 -5.28 -9.28 -10.13
N VAL A 47 -4.65 -8.12 -9.90
CA VAL A 47 -4.42 -7.11 -10.95
C VAL A 47 -3.26 -7.46 -11.91
N LEU A 48 -2.35 -8.33 -11.47
CA LEU A 48 -1.23 -8.80 -12.29
C LEU A 48 -1.47 -10.18 -12.93
N HIS A 49 -2.62 -10.81 -12.69
CA HIS A 49 -2.91 -12.18 -13.15
C HIS A 49 -2.74 -12.35 -14.66
N ASP A 50 -3.37 -11.47 -15.44
CA ASP A 50 -3.37 -11.54 -16.91
C ASP A 50 -2.26 -10.68 -17.56
N LYS A 51 -1.32 -10.17 -16.76
CA LYS A 51 -0.22 -9.34 -17.23
C LYS A 51 1.04 -10.19 -17.50
N ASN A 52 1.68 -9.96 -18.63
CA ASN A 52 3.01 -10.54 -18.88
C ASN A 52 4.08 -9.72 -18.15
N THR A 53 4.15 -9.89 -16.83
CA THR A 53 5.07 -9.13 -15.97
C THR A 53 6.55 -9.30 -16.36
N LYS A 54 6.91 -10.39 -17.06
CA LYS A 54 8.26 -10.61 -17.58
C LYS A 54 8.69 -9.63 -18.69
N LEU A 55 7.75 -8.84 -19.19
CA LEU A 55 8.03 -7.74 -20.14
C LEU A 55 7.85 -6.36 -19.49
N MET A 56 7.44 -6.29 -18.24
CA MET A 56 7.12 -5.04 -17.53
C MET A 56 8.29 -4.55 -16.69
N HIS A 57 8.43 -3.23 -16.61
CA HIS A 57 9.32 -2.54 -15.67
C HIS A 57 8.52 -2.03 -14.47
N ALA A 58 8.97 -2.32 -13.27
CA ALA A 58 8.31 -1.93 -12.02
C ALA A 58 9.22 -1.05 -11.14
N LEU A 59 8.62 -0.05 -10.50
CA LEU A 59 9.24 0.79 -9.47
C LEU A 59 8.47 0.59 -8.17
N HIS A 60 9.18 0.34 -7.07
CA HIS A 60 8.61 0.10 -5.75
C HIS A 60 9.24 1.04 -4.74
N PHE A 61 8.44 1.95 -4.20
CA PHE A 61 8.85 2.86 -3.13
C PHE A 61 8.67 2.23 -1.76
N ALA A 62 9.56 2.57 -0.80
CA ALA A 62 9.55 2.08 0.58
C ALA A 62 9.30 0.55 0.68
N PRO A 63 10.15 -0.28 0.05
CA PRO A 63 9.85 -1.69 -0.17
C PRO A 63 9.82 -2.50 1.13
N GLU A 64 8.64 -2.96 1.54
CA GLU A 64 8.49 -3.87 2.66
C GLU A 64 8.98 -5.29 2.29
N PRO A 65 9.69 -5.99 3.21
CA PRO A 65 10.39 -7.24 2.88
C PRO A 65 9.54 -8.32 2.20
N GLY A 66 8.32 -8.54 2.67
CA GLY A 66 7.40 -9.55 2.12
C GLY A 66 6.97 -9.25 0.69
N LEU A 67 6.65 -7.98 0.40
CA LEU A 67 6.27 -7.55 -0.95
C LEU A 67 7.48 -7.39 -1.86
N LYS A 68 8.65 -6.95 -1.33
CA LYS A 68 9.92 -6.93 -2.07
C LYS A 68 10.25 -8.35 -2.58
N ALA A 69 10.09 -9.37 -1.74
CA ALA A 69 10.29 -10.76 -2.14
C ALA A 69 9.29 -11.23 -3.23
N PHE A 70 8.03 -10.79 -3.16
CA PHE A 70 7.03 -11.09 -4.18
C PHE A 70 7.36 -10.47 -5.54
N PHE A 71 7.84 -9.21 -5.57
CA PHE A 71 8.20 -8.51 -6.79
C PHE A 71 9.51 -9.01 -7.40
N ASN A 72 10.45 -9.43 -6.56
CA ASN A 72 11.74 -9.92 -6.99
C ASN A 72 11.57 -11.10 -7.98
N HIS A 73 12.27 -11.05 -9.10
CA HIS A 73 12.18 -12.02 -10.19
C HIS A 73 10.82 -12.09 -10.93
N ARG A 74 9.84 -11.25 -10.61
CA ARG A 74 8.54 -11.23 -11.32
C ARG A 74 8.57 -10.36 -12.56
N PHE A 75 9.25 -9.22 -12.52
CA PHE A 75 9.31 -8.24 -13.59
C PHE A 75 10.56 -8.39 -14.48
N ALA A 76 10.52 -7.82 -15.70
CA ALA A 76 11.70 -7.71 -16.57
C ALA A 76 12.77 -6.83 -15.93
N LYS A 77 12.32 -5.72 -15.33
CA LYS A 77 13.14 -4.83 -14.52
C LYS A 77 12.37 -4.46 -13.27
N TYR A 78 12.98 -4.63 -12.12
CA TYR A 78 12.43 -4.23 -10.83
C TYR A 78 13.42 -3.29 -10.15
N VAL A 79 12.95 -2.10 -9.78
CA VAL A 79 13.73 -1.06 -9.13
C VAL A 79 13.06 -0.71 -7.81
N THR A 80 13.84 -0.68 -6.75
CA THR A 80 13.40 -0.24 -5.43
C THR A 80 13.93 1.16 -5.14
N ALA A 81 13.10 2.00 -4.52
CA ALA A 81 13.43 3.40 -4.23
C ALA A 81 12.92 3.83 -2.85
N ASP A 82 13.66 4.71 -2.22
CA ASP A 82 13.27 5.38 -0.98
C ASP A 82 14.14 6.61 -0.78
N ILE A 83 13.69 7.58 0.03
CA ILE A 83 14.50 8.76 0.32
C ILE A 83 15.62 8.50 1.32
N ALA A 84 15.42 7.55 2.25
CA ALA A 84 16.30 7.33 3.42
C ALA A 84 16.75 5.89 3.64
N MET A 85 16.00 4.88 3.13
CA MET A 85 16.38 3.47 3.29
C MET A 85 17.70 3.16 2.59
N SER A 86 18.58 2.41 3.25
CA SER A 86 19.88 2.01 2.68
C SER A 86 19.81 0.75 1.80
N ASP A 87 18.77 -0.10 1.99
CA ASP A 87 18.58 -1.36 1.24
C ASP A 87 17.62 -1.19 0.07
N VAL A 88 17.89 -0.19 -0.78
CA VAL A 88 17.17 0.08 -2.02
C VAL A 88 18.16 0.33 -3.17
N ASP A 89 17.68 0.18 -4.41
CA ASP A 89 18.52 0.38 -5.58
C ASP A 89 18.88 1.86 -5.79
N ILE A 90 18.00 2.79 -5.38
CA ILE A 90 18.21 4.21 -5.56
C ILE A 90 17.55 5.03 -4.43
N ASN A 91 18.29 5.98 -3.86
CA ASN A 91 17.75 6.97 -2.93
C ASN A 91 17.28 8.20 -3.72
N ILE A 92 15.98 8.46 -3.71
CA ILE A 92 15.34 9.55 -4.47
C ILE A 92 14.13 10.10 -3.73
N ASP A 93 13.84 11.38 -3.99
CA ASP A 93 12.59 12.01 -3.59
C ASP A 93 11.52 11.72 -4.65
N ILE A 94 10.38 11.18 -4.22
CA ILE A 94 9.23 10.88 -5.08
C ILE A 94 8.65 12.13 -5.75
N GLN A 95 8.94 13.32 -5.21
CA GLN A 95 8.53 14.61 -5.76
C GLN A 95 9.43 15.09 -6.94
N ALA A 96 10.55 14.39 -7.22
CA ALA A 96 11.51 14.79 -8.27
C ALA A 96 12.22 13.54 -8.82
N LEU A 97 11.51 12.76 -9.63
CA LEU A 97 11.99 11.46 -10.10
C LEU A 97 12.99 11.62 -11.27
N PRO A 98 14.22 11.06 -11.17
CA PRO A 98 15.26 11.18 -12.21
C PRO A 98 15.06 10.21 -13.38
N PHE A 99 13.81 9.81 -13.62
CA PHE A 99 13.46 8.92 -14.72
C PHE A 99 12.82 9.70 -15.87
N ALA A 100 13.06 9.23 -17.10
CA ALA A 100 12.37 9.75 -18.27
C ALA A 100 10.86 9.45 -18.20
N ASP A 101 10.07 10.21 -18.94
CA ASP A 101 8.65 9.94 -19.14
C ASP A 101 8.46 8.52 -19.66
N GLU A 102 7.35 7.89 -19.30
CA GLU A 102 6.93 6.59 -19.84
C GLU A 102 7.96 5.45 -19.66
N THR A 103 8.65 5.44 -18.53
CA THR A 103 9.69 4.45 -18.23
C THR A 103 9.13 3.15 -17.63
N PHE A 104 8.11 3.25 -16.79
CA PHE A 104 7.59 2.13 -16.00
C PHE A 104 6.20 1.69 -16.43
N ASP A 105 5.97 0.38 -16.39
CA ASP A 105 4.65 -0.22 -16.60
C ASP A 105 3.86 -0.28 -15.29
N PHE A 106 4.56 -0.32 -14.16
CA PHE A 106 3.98 -0.49 -12.84
C PHE A 106 4.74 0.33 -11.77
N VAL A 107 3.99 1.05 -10.94
CA VAL A 107 4.51 1.75 -9.75
C VAL A 107 3.76 1.28 -8.52
N PHE A 108 4.49 0.99 -7.45
CA PHE A 108 3.92 0.64 -6.15
C PHE A 108 4.52 1.54 -5.07
N ALA A 109 3.65 2.26 -4.35
CA ALA A 109 4.04 3.11 -3.22
C ALA A 109 2.96 2.98 -2.13
N SER A 110 3.23 2.13 -1.15
CA SER A 110 2.32 1.83 -0.06
C SER A 110 2.71 2.60 1.19
N HIS A 111 1.78 3.38 1.74
CA HIS A 111 2.02 4.18 2.93
C HIS A 111 3.24 5.12 2.77
N VAL A 112 3.27 5.86 1.67
CA VAL A 112 4.31 6.82 1.34
C VAL A 112 3.75 8.24 1.27
N LEU A 113 2.59 8.43 0.59
CA LEU A 113 2.09 9.77 0.25
C LEU A 113 1.64 10.58 1.48
N GLU A 114 1.30 9.94 2.59
CA GLU A 114 1.00 10.60 3.86
C GLU A 114 2.22 11.29 4.50
N HIS A 115 3.43 10.92 4.06
CA HIS A 115 4.69 11.53 4.51
C HIS A 115 5.21 12.61 3.57
N ILE A 116 4.63 12.76 2.37
CA ILE A 116 5.14 13.63 1.32
C ILE A 116 4.50 15.01 1.42
N PRO A 117 5.27 16.09 1.65
CA PRO A 117 4.72 17.45 1.80
C PRO A 117 3.88 17.90 0.60
N ASP A 118 4.38 17.71 -0.63
CA ASP A 118 3.65 17.99 -1.88
C ASP A 118 3.30 16.67 -2.58
N ASP A 119 2.21 16.03 -2.13
CA ASP A 119 1.72 14.78 -2.71
C ASP A 119 1.16 14.97 -4.13
N HIS A 120 0.67 16.17 -4.47
CA HIS A 120 0.27 16.52 -5.83
C HIS A 120 1.47 16.43 -6.79
N LYS A 121 2.62 16.92 -6.38
CA LYS A 121 3.84 16.81 -7.18
C LYS A 121 4.31 15.36 -7.30
N ALA A 122 4.19 14.58 -6.24
CA ALA A 122 4.50 13.15 -6.28
C ALA A 122 3.55 12.39 -7.23
N LEU A 123 2.25 12.66 -7.18
CA LEU A 123 1.25 12.06 -8.10
C LEU A 123 1.54 12.44 -9.55
N PHE A 124 1.90 13.70 -9.81
CA PHE A 124 2.32 14.17 -11.15
C PHE A 124 3.55 13.38 -11.66
N GLU A 125 4.59 13.24 -10.84
CA GLU A 125 5.80 12.51 -11.19
C GLU A 125 5.53 11.03 -11.43
N ILE A 126 4.75 10.38 -10.56
CA ILE A 126 4.32 8.97 -10.75
C ILE A 126 3.60 8.82 -12.10
N ARG A 127 2.64 9.70 -12.38
CA ARG A 127 1.93 9.66 -13.66
C ARG A 127 2.86 9.88 -14.86
N ARG A 128 3.81 10.82 -14.75
CA ARG A 128 4.75 11.14 -15.83
C ARG A 128 5.60 9.95 -16.22
N ILE A 129 6.14 9.23 -15.23
CA ILE A 129 7.02 8.07 -15.48
C ILE A 129 6.28 6.79 -15.88
N LEU A 130 4.96 6.72 -15.67
CA LEU A 130 4.16 5.58 -16.13
C LEU A 130 4.00 5.61 -17.66
N LYS A 131 4.06 4.47 -18.30
CA LYS A 131 3.71 4.29 -19.71
C LYS A 131 2.19 4.48 -19.94
N PRO A 132 1.72 4.73 -21.18
CA PRO A 132 0.31 4.98 -21.48
C PRO A 132 -0.69 3.92 -20.97
N GLN A 133 -0.26 2.67 -20.82
CA GLN A 133 -1.07 1.57 -20.25
C GLN A 133 -0.58 1.13 -18.88
N GLY A 134 0.27 1.97 -18.27
CA GLY A 134 0.84 1.72 -16.96
C GLY A 134 -0.18 1.93 -15.84
N MET A 135 0.11 1.34 -14.70
CA MET A 135 -0.73 1.46 -13.50
C MET A 135 0.12 1.70 -12.26
N ALA A 136 -0.49 2.38 -11.28
CA ALA A 136 0.08 2.57 -9.96
C ALA A 136 -0.86 2.03 -8.87
N ILE A 137 -0.29 1.49 -7.81
CA ILE A 137 -1.00 1.13 -6.57
C ILE A 137 -0.43 1.98 -5.45
N LEU A 138 -1.28 2.87 -4.91
CA LEU A 138 -0.87 3.99 -4.06
C LEU A 138 -1.74 4.07 -2.77
N PRO A 139 -1.83 3.03 -1.94
CA PRO A 139 -2.63 3.08 -0.73
C PRO A 139 -2.00 4.00 0.32
N VAL A 140 -2.85 4.75 1.01
CA VAL A 140 -2.55 5.50 2.22
C VAL A 140 -3.47 5.03 3.36
N PRO A 141 -3.09 5.18 4.63
CA PRO A 141 -3.96 4.85 5.75
C PRO A 141 -5.13 5.86 5.82
N ILE A 142 -6.35 5.42 5.56
CA ILE A 142 -7.53 6.26 5.81
C ILE A 142 -7.83 6.22 7.29
N VAL A 143 -7.68 7.35 8.00
CA VAL A 143 -7.77 7.41 9.46
C VAL A 143 -8.85 8.39 9.97
N VAL A 144 -9.32 9.30 9.11
CA VAL A 144 -10.35 10.30 9.41
C VAL A 144 -11.41 10.35 8.32
N ALA A 145 -12.54 11.02 8.58
CA ALA A 145 -13.61 11.17 7.58
C ALA A 145 -13.21 12.12 6.43
N SER A 146 -12.56 13.24 6.77
CA SER A 146 -12.02 14.20 5.81
C SER A 146 -10.56 14.45 6.08
N THR A 147 -9.75 14.56 5.03
CA THR A 147 -8.30 14.75 5.11
C THR A 147 -7.93 16.00 5.90
N ILE A 148 -6.99 15.85 6.82
CA ILE A 148 -6.44 16.94 7.63
C ILE A 148 -4.98 17.10 7.26
N GLU A 149 -4.60 18.27 6.74
CA GLU A 149 -3.21 18.64 6.52
C GLU A 149 -2.61 19.16 7.82
N TYR A 150 -1.42 18.71 8.17
CA TYR A 150 -0.73 19.17 9.37
C TYR A 150 0.21 20.33 9.05
N PRO A 151 0.32 21.35 9.94
CA PRO A 151 1.24 22.46 9.74
C PRO A 151 2.72 22.01 9.82
N GLU A 152 2.98 20.96 10.57
CA GLU A 152 4.29 20.32 10.76
C GLU A 152 4.11 18.81 10.82
N PRO A 153 5.11 18.00 10.46
CA PRO A 153 5.03 16.53 10.60
C PRO A 153 4.71 16.11 12.04
N ASP A 154 3.77 15.19 12.23
CA ASP A 154 3.36 14.71 13.55
C ASP A 154 4.24 13.52 14.00
N PRO A 155 5.13 13.70 15.00
CA PRO A 155 5.99 12.62 15.48
C PRO A 155 5.22 11.45 16.13
N LEU A 156 3.98 11.69 16.60
CA LEU A 156 3.13 10.65 17.20
C LEU A 156 2.47 9.76 16.13
N GLN A 157 2.49 10.20 14.88
CA GLN A 157 1.98 9.48 13.71
C GLN A 157 3.09 9.18 12.71
N ASP A 158 4.22 8.68 13.18
CA ASP A 158 5.37 8.30 12.36
C ASP A 158 5.82 9.43 11.39
N ASN A 159 5.70 10.72 11.80
CA ASN A 159 5.98 11.94 11.03
C ASN A 159 5.10 12.13 9.78
N HIS A 160 3.83 11.69 9.84
CA HIS A 160 2.87 12.05 8.80
C HIS A 160 2.75 13.57 8.70
N VAL A 161 2.61 14.08 7.48
CA VAL A 161 2.31 15.50 7.19
C VAL A 161 0.81 15.73 7.00
N ARG A 162 0.03 14.65 7.02
CA ARG A 162 -1.44 14.66 6.97
C ARG A 162 -2.06 13.42 7.59
N ALA A 163 -3.32 13.54 8.01
CA ALA A 163 -4.21 12.40 8.26
C ALA A 163 -5.11 12.21 7.03
N PRO A 164 -4.89 11.18 6.19
CA PRO A 164 -5.75 10.95 5.03
C PRO A 164 -7.17 10.56 5.44
N GLY A 165 -8.16 11.19 4.79
CA GLY A 165 -9.58 10.92 4.95
C GLY A 165 -10.16 10.14 3.77
N LEU A 166 -11.48 9.88 3.82
CA LEU A 166 -12.20 9.22 2.74
C LEU A 166 -12.10 9.98 1.41
N ASP A 167 -11.95 11.31 1.49
CA ASP A 167 -11.78 12.23 0.38
C ASP A 167 -10.37 12.25 -0.22
N TYR A 168 -9.38 11.63 0.44
CA TYR A 168 -7.98 11.70 0.01
C TYR A 168 -7.79 11.22 -1.44
N TYR A 169 -8.45 10.14 -1.80
CA TYR A 169 -8.32 9.54 -3.12
C TYR A 169 -8.99 10.35 -4.25
N GLU A 170 -9.77 11.39 -3.95
CA GLU A 170 -10.31 12.31 -4.96
C GLU A 170 -9.19 13.05 -5.70
N ARG A 171 -8.05 13.29 -5.04
CA ARG A 171 -6.84 13.89 -5.64
C ARG A 171 -6.31 13.10 -6.83
N TYR A 172 -6.51 11.78 -6.84
CA TYR A 172 -5.99 10.90 -7.90
C TYR A 172 -6.67 11.12 -9.25
N ALA A 173 -7.91 11.60 -9.25
CA ALA A 173 -8.66 11.89 -10.46
C ALA A 173 -8.04 13.03 -11.30
N ASP A 174 -7.23 13.90 -10.69
CA ASP A 174 -6.54 14.98 -11.40
C ASP A 174 -5.34 14.45 -12.24
N TYR A 175 -4.85 13.25 -11.92
CA TYR A 175 -3.64 12.70 -12.52
C TYR A 175 -3.87 11.42 -13.32
N PHE A 176 -4.83 10.59 -12.93
CA PHE A 176 -5.05 9.28 -13.54
C PHE A 176 -6.36 9.24 -14.32
N SER A 177 -6.35 8.51 -15.44
CA SER A 177 -7.54 8.39 -16.29
C SER A 177 -8.69 7.65 -15.59
N SER A 178 -8.36 6.74 -14.68
CA SER A 178 -9.31 6.03 -13.83
C SER A 178 -8.61 5.44 -12.61
N CYS A 179 -9.37 5.28 -11.52
CA CYS A 179 -8.94 4.54 -10.34
C CYS A 179 -9.99 3.49 -9.99
N GLN A 180 -9.54 2.25 -9.79
CA GLN A 180 -10.36 1.17 -9.27
C GLN A 180 -9.99 0.96 -7.80
N PHE A 181 -11.00 0.92 -6.94
CA PHE A 181 -10.82 0.75 -5.50
C PHE A 181 -11.17 -0.68 -5.10
N TYR A 182 -10.33 -1.29 -4.30
CA TYR A 182 -10.55 -2.61 -3.72
C TYR A 182 -10.65 -2.50 -2.21
N SER A 183 -11.63 -3.18 -1.62
CA SER A 183 -11.81 -3.29 -0.17
C SER A 183 -11.26 -4.62 0.34
N SER A 184 -10.76 -4.62 1.59
CA SER A 184 -10.37 -5.87 2.25
C SER A 184 -11.54 -6.84 2.46
N GLU A 185 -12.80 -6.39 2.30
CA GLU A 185 -14.00 -7.24 2.28
C GLU A 185 -14.12 -8.10 1.00
N GLU A 186 -13.37 -7.77 -0.07
CA GLU A 186 -13.42 -8.47 -1.36
C GLU A 186 -12.40 -9.61 -1.50
N VAL A 187 -11.59 -9.81 -0.47
CA VAL A 187 -10.52 -10.82 -0.49
C VAL A 187 -10.77 -11.91 0.55
N ASP A 188 -9.98 -12.97 0.48
CA ASP A 188 -10.12 -14.13 1.35
C ASP A 188 -9.92 -13.76 2.84
N ALA A 189 -10.98 -13.90 3.62
CA ALA A 189 -11.00 -13.60 5.04
C ALA A 189 -10.08 -14.55 5.86
N GLU A 190 -9.77 -15.76 5.38
CA GLU A 190 -8.79 -16.65 6.03
C GLU A 190 -7.39 -16.01 6.08
N CYS A 191 -7.10 -15.06 5.19
CA CYS A 191 -5.84 -14.31 5.18
C CYS A 191 -5.80 -13.21 6.24
N GLN A 192 -6.88 -12.97 6.97
CA GLN A 192 -7.02 -11.91 7.96
C GLN A 192 -6.54 -10.53 7.42
N PRO A 193 -7.31 -9.92 6.49
CA PRO A 193 -6.94 -8.64 5.86
C PRO A 193 -7.44 -7.41 6.63
N PHE A 194 -8.22 -7.61 7.70
CA PHE A 194 -8.82 -6.53 8.49
C PHE A 194 -7.89 -6.05 9.60
N VAL A 195 -7.95 -4.75 9.90
CA VAL A 195 -7.25 -4.17 11.03
C VAL A 195 -8.17 -4.20 12.25
N TYR A 196 -7.71 -4.77 13.35
CA TYR A 196 -8.43 -4.75 14.61
C TYR A 196 -8.25 -3.41 15.34
N ILE A 197 -9.35 -2.84 15.81
CA ILE A 197 -9.41 -1.59 16.58
C ILE A 197 -10.14 -1.84 17.92
N GLY A 198 -9.99 -0.92 18.87
CA GLY A 198 -10.72 -1.01 20.15
C GLY A 198 -12.23 -0.78 19.97
N GLU A 199 -13.05 -1.40 20.84
CA GLU A 199 -14.52 -1.35 20.78
C GLU A 199 -15.10 0.08 20.68
N ASN A 200 -14.50 1.04 21.36
CA ASN A 200 -14.95 2.43 21.40
C ASN A 200 -14.23 3.35 20.40
N TYR A 201 -13.46 2.81 19.50
CA TYR A 201 -12.72 3.61 18.53
C TYR A 201 -13.59 3.96 17.32
N SER A 202 -13.83 5.26 17.10
CA SER A 202 -14.53 5.74 15.92
C SER A 202 -13.60 5.76 14.72
N HIS A 203 -13.95 5.04 13.65
CA HIS A 203 -13.15 4.99 12.42
C HIS A 203 -14.05 5.01 11.18
N PRO A 204 -13.72 5.79 10.12
CA PRO A 204 -14.56 5.92 8.92
C PRO A 204 -14.73 4.61 8.14
N LEU A 205 -13.75 3.70 8.24
CA LEU A 205 -13.77 2.39 7.57
C LEU A 205 -14.15 1.22 8.49
N ARG A 206 -14.80 1.52 9.62
CA ARG A 206 -15.26 0.49 10.57
C ARG A 206 -16.28 -0.43 9.92
N VAL A 207 -16.13 -1.74 10.10
CA VAL A 207 -17.06 -2.77 9.56
C VAL A 207 -17.88 -3.44 10.66
N ASP A 208 -17.32 -3.59 11.87
CA ASP A 208 -18.01 -4.13 13.05
C ASP A 208 -17.52 -3.49 14.36
N GLU A 209 -17.78 -4.12 15.49
CA GLU A 209 -17.41 -3.59 16.81
C GLU A 209 -15.91 -3.44 17.04
N CYS A 210 -15.08 -4.23 16.36
CA CYS A 210 -13.63 -4.29 16.62
C CYS A 210 -12.76 -4.32 15.36
N GLN A 211 -13.34 -4.26 14.15
CA GLN A 211 -12.60 -4.34 12.90
C GLN A 211 -12.86 -3.14 12.00
N MET A 212 -11.83 -2.74 11.27
CA MET A 212 -11.94 -1.84 10.13
C MET A 212 -11.38 -2.49 8.87
N LYS A 213 -11.96 -2.15 7.75
CA LYS A 213 -11.44 -2.51 6.42
C LYS A 213 -10.33 -1.55 5.99
N ASP A 214 -9.63 -1.94 4.95
CA ASP A 214 -8.67 -1.11 4.25
C ASP A 214 -9.07 -0.97 2.78
N ILE A 215 -8.55 0.05 2.09
CA ILE A 215 -8.85 0.36 0.70
C ILE A 215 -7.55 0.49 -0.09
N ILE A 216 -7.48 -0.22 -1.21
CA ILE A 216 -6.36 -0.13 -2.14
C ILE A 216 -6.81 0.49 -3.46
N PRO A 217 -6.31 1.68 -3.82
CA PRO A 217 -6.51 2.27 -5.14
C PRO A 217 -5.54 1.64 -6.15
N VAL A 218 -6.08 1.24 -7.29
CA VAL A 218 -5.33 0.87 -8.50
C VAL A 218 -5.62 1.93 -9.56
N CYS A 219 -4.64 2.75 -9.86
CA CYS A 219 -4.75 3.92 -10.73
C CYS A 219 -4.14 3.63 -12.09
N TYR A 220 -4.83 4.00 -13.15
CA TYR A 220 -4.41 3.82 -14.55
C TYR A 220 -4.07 5.16 -15.18
N ARG A 221 -2.94 5.22 -15.92
CA ARG A 221 -2.52 6.44 -16.61
C ARG A 221 -3.45 6.87 -17.73
#